data_0ea66e3307f69b50dd01a71ef4519eff
#
_entry.id   0ea66e3307f69b50dd01a71ef4519eff
#
_cell.length_a   1.000
_cell.length_b   1.000
_cell.length_c   1.000
_cell.angle_alpha   90.00
_cell.angle_beta   90.00
_cell.angle_gamma   90.00
#
_symmetry.space_group_name_H-M   'P 1'
#
loop_
_entity.id
_entity.type
_entity.pdbx_description
1 polymer ?
#
loop_
_entity_poly.entity_id
_entity_poly.type
_entity_poly.pdbx_seq_one_letter_code
_entity_poly.pdbx_strand_id
1 'polypeptide(L)'
;MHTWLSRTIVAALAATLTLPALPAQASDDGDEQPRLVGRAVLPADALASGPPSGAAIGTGLVNGVLFPRPQQAVAGFSAIVAGQERGEYLAMPDNGFGNKLNSADFLIRAYYVRPEFKTARGGSGAIEVDTAAGEFISFRDPDRRIGFPIVNDTTGDRLLTGADIDPESLQRGDNGDLWMGDEFGPWILHFDATGRLLDAPFATPGPLMSSSNPFLGGQAPTQPGSRGYEAMAISPSGGTLYAALEGATVAEGTSTHRIVFEFSVRDEAFTGRVWSYRTEQPGHLVADMWAVDRHHLVVIERDAGRGLAATFRNVYVVDLRRVDAGGSLVKTLAVDLAAIPDPDLVSLPEIHAGDVGLGDPFRVTCESVEAIHPVGMGKLLIGCDNNLPNSGRNPAIADDTELIVVKVPALE
;
A
#
# COMPACT_ATOMS: atom_id res chain seq x y z
N MET A 1 -31.27 -79.96 65.42
CA MET A 1 -30.49 -80.35 64.27
C MET A 1 -30.53 -79.20 63.26
N HIS A 2 -29.67 -78.28 63.36
CA HIS A 2 -29.44 -77.27 62.32
C HIS A 2 -28.00 -76.81 62.36
N THR A 3 -27.22 -77.16 61.35
CA THR A 3 -25.84 -76.83 61.13
C THR A 3 -25.78 -75.46 60.51
N TRP A 4 -25.05 -74.54 61.10
CA TRP A 4 -24.72 -73.24 60.52
C TRP A 4 -23.34 -73.35 59.82
N LEU A 5 -23.28 -73.06 58.54
CA LEU A 5 -22.09 -72.90 57.75
C LEU A 5 -21.67 -71.42 57.72
N SER A 6 -20.54 -71.13 58.34
CA SER A 6 -19.93 -69.82 58.27
C SER A 6 -19.20 -69.63 56.91
N ARG A 7 -19.58 -68.66 56.21
CA ARG A 7 -18.86 -68.19 54.97
C ARG A 7 -17.88 -67.07 55.35
N THR A 8 -16.59 -67.34 55.17
CA THR A 8 -15.54 -66.40 55.30
C THR A 8 -15.42 -65.58 53.96
N ILE A 9 -15.61 -64.27 54.09
CA ILE A 9 -15.43 -63.34 52.93
C ILE A 9 -13.96 -62.91 52.97
N VAL A 10 -13.20 -63.27 51.94
CA VAL A 10 -11.85 -62.71 51.65
C VAL A 10 -12.01 -61.42 50.83
N ALA A 11 -11.67 -60.31 51.46
CA ALA A 11 -11.67 -59.05 50.80
C ALA A 11 -10.29 -58.91 50.09
N ALA A 12 -10.33 -58.87 48.72
CA ALA A 12 -9.15 -58.53 47.90
C ALA A 12 -8.99 -57.02 47.83
N LEU A 13 -7.92 -56.44 48.39
CA LEU A 13 -7.50 -55.08 48.22
C LEU A 13 -6.88 -54.93 46.81
N ALA A 14 -7.57 -54.27 45.90
CA ALA A 14 -6.97 -53.82 44.65
C ALA A 14 -6.20 -52.50 44.87
N ALA A 15 -4.89 -52.54 44.86
CA ALA A 15 -4.04 -51.35 44.84
C ALA A 15 -4.06 -50.73 43.47
N THR A 16 -4.73 -49.60 43.29
CA THR A 16 -4.66 -48.77 42.08
C THR A 16 -3.35 -47.99 42.09
N LEU A 17 -2.40 -48.40 41.26
CA LEU A 17 -1.20 -47.63 40.93
C LEU A 17 -1.64 -46.42 40.05
N THR A 18 -1.70 -45.23 40.63
CA THR A 18 -1.78 -43.98 39.91
C THR A 18 -0.38 -43.64 39.36
N LEU A 19 -0.18 -43.87 38.07
CA LEU A 19 0.97 -43.32 37.34
C LEU A 19 0.82 -41.78 37.31
N PRO A 20 1.90 -41.03 37.63
CA PRO A 20 1.83 -39.60 37.44
C PRO A 20 1.68 -39.30 35.93
N ALA A 21 0.68 -38.52 35.57
CA ALA A 21 0.54 -37.98 34.23
C ALA A 21 1.78 -37.17 33.92
N LEU A 22 2.53 -37.60 32.90
CA LEU A 22 3.55 -36.77 32.28
C LEU A 22 2.88 -35.46 31.86
N PRO A 23 3.51 -34.30 32.11
CA PRO A 23 3.01 -33.06 31.55
C PRO A 23 2.92 -33.26 30.03
N ALA A 24 1.75 -33.02 29.45
CA ALA A 24 1.61 -32.91 28.02
C ALA A 24 2.65 -31.88 27.59
N GLN A 25 3.63 -32.31 26.78
CA GLN A 25 4.42 -31.36 26.02
C GLN A 25 3.41 -30.60 25.20
N ALA A 26 3.24 -29.31 25.50
CA ALA A 26 2.62 -28.40 24.58
C ALA A 26 3.41 -28.58 23.27
N SER A 27 2.75 -29.04 22.23
CA SER A 27 3.25 -28.91 20.89
C SER A 27 3.45 -27.41 20.70
N ASP A 28 4.70 -26.99 20.58
CA ASP A 28 5.08 -25.66 20.19
C ASP A 28 4.79 -25.52 18.67
N ASP A 29 3.55 -25.72 18.28
CA ASP A 29 2.95 -25.19 17.08
C ASP A 29 2.68 -23.71 17.42
N GLY A 30 3.78 -22.98 17.69
CA GLY A 30 3.74 -21.56 17.96
C GLY A 30 3.20 -20.89 16.72
N ASP A 31 2.02 -20.31 16.85
CA ASP A 31 1.56 -19.23 15.95
C ASP A 31 2.67 -18.19 15.94
N GLU A 32 3.57 -18.31 14.97
CA GLU A 32 4.68 -17.39 14.82
C GLU A 32 4.07 -16.02 14.54
N GLN A 33 4.27 -15.07 15.45
CA GLN A 33 3.67 -13.74 15.30
C GLN A 33 4.32 -12.97 14.16
N PRO A 34 3.57 -12.06 13.50
CA PRO A 34 4.15 -11.13 12.54
C PRO A 34 5.32 -10.36 13.17
N ARG A 35 6.39 -10.11 12.40
CA ARG A 35 7.55 -9.36 12.89
C ARG A 35 8.26 -8.60 11.79
N LEU A 36 8.93 -7.49 12.16
CA LEU A 36 9.80 -6.75 11.27
C LEU A 36 11.05 -7.60 10.97
N VAL A 37 11.40 -7.73 9.68
CA VAL A 37 12.57 -8.48 9.24
C VAL A 37 13.50 -7.70 8.33
N GLY A 38 13.07 -6.52 7.86
CA GLY A 38 13.89 -5.63 7.04
C GLY A 38 13.35 -4.20 7.07
N ARG A 39 14.27 -3.22 6.97
CA ARG A 39 13.96 -1.79 6.86
C ARG A 39 14.95 -1.12 5.94
N ALA A 40 14.48 -0.28 5.02
CA ALA A 40 15.32 0.57 4.17
C ALA A 40 14.66 1.94 4.00
N VAL A 41 15.47 2.97 3.79
CA VAL A 41 15.05 4.36 3.77
C VAL A 41 15.72 5.09 2.61
N LEU A 42 14.94 5.96 1.94
CA LEU A 42 15.41 6.93 0.96
C LEU A 42 15.24 8.33 1.57
N PRO A 43 16.31 9.15 1.62
CA PRO A 43 16.20 10.51 2.15
C PRO A 43 15.16 11.37 1.41
N ALA A 44 14.42 12.20 2.17
CA ALA A 44 13.38 13.10 1.64
C ALA A 44 13.89 14.09 0.59
N ASP A 45 15.19 14.36 0.56
CA ASP A 45 15.82 15.29 -0.39
C ASP A 45 16.34 14.62 -1.67
N ALA A 46 15.99 13.35 -1.91
CA ALA A 46 16.38 12.62 -3.11
C ALA A 46 15.91 13.33 -4.40
N LEU A 47 16.77 13.28 -5.42
CA LEU A 47 16.54 13.96 -6.69
C LEU A 47 16.82 13.02 -7.87
N ALA A 48 16.07 13.24 -8.95
CA ALA A 48 16.27 12.59 -10.24
C ALA A 48 16.44 13.62 -11.34
N SER A 49 17.13 13.25 -12.43
CA SER A 49 17.39 14.10 -13.60
C SER A 49 16.09 14.70 -14.16
N GLY A 50 16.10 16.01 -14.41
CA GLY A 50 14.97 16.72 -14.99
C GLY A 50 14.95 18.21 -14.63
N PRO A 51 13.90 18.92 -15.04
CA PRO A 51 13.74 20.34 -14.68
C PRO A 51 13.53 20.52 -13.17
N PRO A 52 13.68 21.72 -12.63
CA PRO A 52 13.29 22.04 -11.25
C PRO A 52 11.83 21.68 -10.99
N SER A 53 11.51 21.36 -9.72
CA SER A 53 10.14 21.03 -9.28
C SER A 53 9.79 21.68 -7.93
N GLY A 54 8.50 21.72 -7.59
CA GLY A 54 8.01 22.26 -6.32
C GLY A 54 8.04 23.78 -6.22
N ALA A 55 8.00 24.51 -7.33
CA ALA A 55 7.99 25.98 -7.31
C ALA A 55 6.78 26.57 -6.56
N ALA A 56 5.65 25.89 -6.61
CA ALA A 56 4.43 26.31 -5.93
C ALA A 56 4.46 26.08 -4.40
N ILE A 57 5.37 25.27 -3.88
CA ILE A 57 5.58 25.08 -2.43
C ILE A 57 6.17 26.33 -1.79
N GLY A 58 6.96 27.10 -2.56
CA GLY A 58 7.57 28.35 -2.10
C GLY A 58 9.07 28.39 -2.31
N THR A 59 9.74 29.28 -1.57
CA THR A 59 11.20 29.47 -1.64
C THR A 59 11.81 29.33 -0.24
N GLY A 60 12.86 28.52 -0.12
CA GLY A 60 13.57 28.29 1.13
C GLY A 60 13.34 26.87 1.70
N LEU A 61 13.68 26.71 2.97
CA LEU A 61 13.55 25.41 3.64
C LEU A 61 12.11 25.19 4.14
N VAL A 62 11.55 24.05 3.79
CA VAL A 62 10.28 23.55 4.35
C VAL A 62 10.59 22.19 4.96
N ASN A 63 10.41 22.07 6.28
CA ASN A 63 10.76 20.88 7.05
C ASN A 63 12.16 20.31 6.70
N GLY A 64 13.16 21.21 6.52
CA GLY A 64 14.55 20.84 6.22
C GLY A 64 14.85 20.62 4.73
N VAL A 65 13.85 20.54 3.87
CA VAL A 65 14.03 20.36 2.42
C VAL A 65 13.94 21.71 1.70
N LEU A 66 14.92 21.98 0.82
CA LEU A 66 14.99 23.24 0.06
C LEU A 66 14.02 23.22 -1.13
N PHE A 67 13.20 24.28 -1.26
CA PHE A 67 12.30 24.50 -2.40
C PHE A 67 12.60 25.85 -3.09
N PRO A 68 12.35 25.96 -4.42
CA PRO A 68 12.08 24.84 -5.32
C PRO A 68 13.26 23.85 -5.37
N ARG A 69 12.96 22.59 -5.68
CA ARG A 69 13.97 21.57 -5.89
C ARG A 69 14.77 21.91 -7.16
N PRO A 70 16.10 21.73 -7.19
CA PRO A 70 16.90 22.06 -8.38
C PRO A 70 16.67 21.09 -9.56
N GLN A 71 16.09 19.93 -9.31
CA GLN A 71 15.71 18.89 -10.26
C GLN A 71 14.35 18.29 -9.85
N GLN A 72 13.95 17.18 -10.47
CA GLN A 72 12.75 16.46 -10.03
C GLN A 72 12.98 15.84 -8.65
N ALA A 73 12.06 16.06 -7.74
CA ALA A 73 12.06 15.34 -6.48
C ALA A 73 11.72 13.86 -6.73
N VAL A 74 12.37 12.95 -5.98
CA VAL A 74 11.89 11.58 -5.80
C VAL A 74 11.09 11.59 -4.51
N ALA A 75 9.77 11.72 -4.62
CA ALA A 75 8.85 11.70 -3.47
C ALA A 75 8.66 10.28 -2.92
N GLY A 76 7.80 10.10 -1.95
CA GLY A 76 7.42 8.80 -1.42
C GLY A 76 6.75 7.91 -2.46
N PHE A 77 6.54 6.64 -2.12
CA PHE A 77 6.02 5.68 -3.08
C PHE A 77 4.62 5.24 -2.70
N SER A 78 3.64 5.60 -3.52
CA SER A 78 2.24 5.16 -3.41
C SER A 78 2.02 3.80 -4.08
N ALA A 79 2.92 3.35 -4.95
CA ALA A 79 2.85 2.01 -5.54
C ALA A 79 4.22 1.37 -5.73
N ILE A 80 4.28 0.04 -5.54
CA ILE A 80 5.49 -0.77 -5.75
C ILE A 80 5.12 -2.10 -6.43
N VAL A 81 5.75 -2.39 -7.57
CA VAL A 81 5.65 -3.69 -8.25
C VAL A 81 7.04 -4.29 -8.47
N ALA A 82 7.12 -5.57 -8.82
CA ALA A 82 8.40 -6.20 -9.14
C ALA A 82 9.11 -5.46 -10.28
N GLY A 83 10.42 -5.25 -10.13
CA GLY A 83 11.31 -4.72 -11.16
C GLY A 83 11.64 -5.75 -12.24
N GLN A 84 12.75 -5.52 -12.94
CA GLN A 84 13.25 -6.43 -13.98
C GLN A 84 14.19 -7.49 -13.41
N GLU A 85 14.87 -7.15 -12.31
CA GLU A 85 15.83 -8.01 -11.63
C GLU A 85 15.35 -8.46 -10.25
N ARG A 86 15.93 -9.53 -9.75
CA ARG A 86 15.60 -10.03 -8.41
C ARG A 86 16.03 -9.02 -7.34
N GLY A 87 15.10 -8.59 -6.51
CA GLY A 87 15.33 -7.61 -5.45
C GLY A 87 15.27 -6.16 -5.92
N GLU A 88 14.97 -5.95 -7.19
CA GLU A 88 14.62 -4.67 -7.77
C GLU A 88 13.10 -4.51 -7.81
N TYR A 89 12.65 -3.30 -7.61
CA TYR A 89 11.24 -2.93 -7.70
C TYR A 89 11.08 -1.72 -8.62
N LEU A 90 9.91 -1.61 -9.23
CA LEU A 90 9.45 -0.39 -9.88
C LEU A 90 8.51 0.31 -8.91
N ALA A 91 8.93 1.47 -8.43
CA ALA A 91 8.24 2.27 -7.42
C ALA A 91 7.74 3.58 -8.02
N MET A 92 6.52 3.97 -7.73
CA MET A 92 5.87 5.15 -8.29
C MET A 92 5.39 6.09 -7.18
N PRO A 93 5.84 7.36 -7.17
CA PRO A 93 5.20 8.42 -6.39
C PRO A 93 3.80 8.77 -6.89
N ASP A 94 3.01 9.44 -6.04
CA ASP A 94 1.75 10.10 -6.34
C ASP A 94 1.93 11.35 -7.25
N ASN A 95 1.07 12.35 -7.10
CA ASN A 95 1.20 13.65 -7.76
C ASN A 95 2.39 14.50 -7.28
N GLY A 96 3.07 14.10 -6.24
CA GLY A 96 4.35 14.61 -5.74
C GLY A 96 4.28 15.69 -4.66
N PHE A 97 3.33 16.62 -4.71
CA PHE A 97 3.26 17.73 -3.75
C PHE A 97 1.84 17.93 -3.18
N GLY A 98 1.09 16.85 -3.05
CA GLY A 98 -0.16 16.72 -2.29
C GLY A 98 -1.39 17.32 -2.97
N ASN A 99 -1.28 18.06 -4.06
CA ASN A 99 -2.46 18.53 -4.81
C ASN A 99 -2.11 19.08 -6.20
N LYS A 100 -3.12 19.16 -7.04
CA LYS A 100 -3.04 19.62 -8.44
C LYS A 100 -2.35 20.98 -8.61
N LEU A 101 -2.57 21.93 -7.69
CA LEU A 101 -2.03 23.29 -7.81
C LEU A 101 -0.52 23.36 -7.51
N ASN A 102 -0.04 22.46 -6.67
CA ASN A 102 1.36 22.41 -6.26
C ASN A 102 2.25 21.57 -7.20
N SER A 103 1.64 20.74 -8.03
CA SER A 103 2.31 19.63 -8.72
C SER A 103 2.43 19.79 -10.24
N ALA A 104 2.23 21.01 -10.74
CA ALA A 104 2.32 21.29 -12.20
C ALA A 104 3.74 21.13 -12.77
N ASP A 105 4.77 21.18 -11.95
CA ASP A 105 6.17 20.98 -12.30
C ASP A 105 6.76 19.67 -11.79
N PHE A 106 5.92 18.78 -11.21
CA PHE A 106 6.29 17.42 -10.82
C PHE A 106 5.91 16.45 -11.93
N LEU A 107 6.93 15.82 -12.55
CA LEU A 107 6.71 14.84 -13.62
C LEU A 107 6.33 13.48 -13.06
N ILE A 108 5.26 12.89 -13.55
CA ILE A 108 4.84 11.55 -13.17
C ILE A 108 5.82 10.52 -13.72
N ARG A 109 6.40 9.75 -12.79
CA ARG A 109 7.47 8.79 -13.08
C ARG A 109 7.33 7.54 -12.23
N ALA A 110 7.93 6.46 -12.70
CA ALA A 110 8.22 5.29 -11.88
C ALA A 110 9.72 4.99 -11.94
N TYR A 111 10.31 4.71 -10.78
CA TYR A 111 11.75 4.54 -10.61
C TYR A 111 12.08 3.08 -10.31
N TYR A 112 13.16 2.56 -10.90
CA TYR A 112 13.72 1.31 -10.45
C TYR A 112 14.48 1.55 -9.14
N VAL A 113 14.13 0.77 -8.13
CA VAL A 113 14.70 0.89 -6.79
C VAL A 113 15.24 -0.44 -6.29
N ARG A 114 16.37 -0.40 -5.59
CA ARG A 114 17.04 -1.57 -5.00
C ARG A 114 17.27 -1.32 -3.52
N PRO A 115 16.34 -1.74 -2.65
CA PRO A 115 16.51 -1.60 -1.20
C PRO A 115 17.56 -2.58 -0.67
N GLU A 116 18.63 -2.08 -0.06
CA GLU A 116 19.56 -2.89 0.72
C GLU A 116 19.06 -2.96 2.16
N PHE A 117 18.03 -3.77 2.38
CA PHE A 117 17.36 -3.84 3.68
C PHE A 117 18.35 -4.12 4.82
N LYS A 118 18.32 -3.27 5.86
CA LYS A 118 18.85 -3.60 7.16
C LYS A 118 18.02 -4.73 7.76
N THR A 119 18.70 -5.78 8.21
CA THR A 119 18.12 -7.00 8.79
C THR A 119 18.91 -7.39 10.01
N ALA A 120 18.46 -8.39 10.77
CA ALA A 120 19.26 -9.01 11.86
C ALA A 120 20.65 -9.50 11.41
N ARG A 121 20.86 -9.73 10.09
CA ARG A 121 22.13 -10.21 9.52
C ARG A 121 23.00 -9.10 8.94
N GLY A 122 22.55 -7.85 8.96
CA GLY A 122 23.21 -6.70 8.38
C GLY A 122 22.40 -6.09 7.22
N GLY A 123 23.06 -5.29 6.41
CA GLY A 123 22.50 -4.43 5.35
C GLY A 123 22.61 -2.97 5.74
N SER A 124 22.77 -2.08 4.75
CA SER A 124 22.94 -0.63 4.98
C SER A 124 21.65 0.04 5.44
N GLY A 125 20.51 -0.49 5.05
CA GLY A 125 19.22 0.16 5.24
C GLY A 125 18.96 1.31 4.25
N ALA A 126 19.73 1.41 3.17
CA ALA A 126 19.54 2.43 2.14
C ALA A 126 18.67 1.89 0.98
N ILE A 127 17.99 2.79 0.28
CA ILE A 127 17.32 2.51 -0.98
C ILE A 127 18.15 3.16 -2.08
N GLU A 128 18.66 2.36 -3.01
CA GLU A 128 19.27 2.83 -4.24
C GLU A 128 18.19 3.07 -5.29
N VAL A 129 18.26 4.22 -5.99
CA VAL A 129 17.26 4.64 -6.99
C VAL A 129 17.95 4.97 -8.28
N ASP A 130 17.45 4.49 -9.40
CA ASP A 130 17.88 4.85 -10.74
C ASP A 130 17.34 6.25 -11.08
N THR A 131 18.22 7.25 -11.07
CA THR A 131 17.85 8.66 -11.17
C THR A 131 18.40 9.37 -12.40
N ALA A 132 19.27 8.72 -13.19
CA ALA A 132 19.80 9.31 -14.41
C ALA A 132 18.75 9.28 -15.55
N ALA A 133 18.86 10.22 -16.45
CA ALA A 133 17.95 10.31 -17.60
C ALA A 133 17.98 9.01 -18.43
N GLY A 134 16.80 8.40 -18.61
CA GLY A 134 16.64 7.14 -19.34
C GLY A 134 16.67 5.89 -18.48
N GLU A 135 16.94 6.00 -17.18
CA GLU A 135 16.95 4.88 -16.23
C GLU A 135 15.61 4.71 -15.48
N PHE A 136 14.67 5.60 -15.68
CA PHE A 136 13.33 5.56 -15.10
C PHE A 136 12.24 5.67 -16.16
N ILE A 137 11.04 5.30 -15.84
CA ILE A 137 9.88 5.45 -16.72
C ILE A 137 9.27 6.82 -16.49
N SER A 138 9.06 7.61 -17.59
CA SER A 138 8.28 8.84 -17.55
C SER A 138 6.94 8.62 -18.26
N PHE A 139 5.84 8.87 -17.57
CA PHE A 139 4.51 8.70 -18.13
C PHE A 139 4.16 9.87 -19.06
N ARG A 140 3.59 9.56 -20.22
CA ARG A 140 3.37 10.50 -21.31
C ARG A 140 2.20 10.14 -22.20
N ASP A 141 1.62 11.13 -22.88
CA ASP A 141 0.51 10.99 -23.81
C ASP A 141 0.79 11.60 -25.20
N PRO A 142 1.79 11.10 -25.96
CA PRO A 142 2.14 11.66 -27.25
C PRO A 142 1.04 11.54 -28.30
N ASP A 143 0.12 10.57 -28.12
CA ASP A 143 -0.97 10.29 -29.04
C ASP A 143 -2.26 11.06 -28.74
N ARG A 144 -2.26 11.92 -27.71
CA ARG A 144 -3.42 12.74 -27.32
C ARG A 144 -4.65 11.90 -26.97
N ARG A 145 -4.44 10.81 -26.21
CA ARG A 145 -5.51 9.95 -25.68
C ARG A 145 -6.31 10.63 -24.56
N ILE A 146 -5.65 11.50 -23.79
CA ILE A 146 -6.30 12.31 -22.76
C ILE A 146 -7.14 13.38 -23.42
N GLY A 147 -8.44 13.38 -23.13
CA GLY A 147 -9.46 14.25 -23.74
C GLY A 147 -9.59 15.63 -23.09
N PHE A 148 -8.66 16.04 -22.24
CA PHE A 148 -8.62 17.36 -21.58
C PHE A 148 -7.24 18.00 -21.72
N PRO A 149 -7.10 19.32 -21.52
CA PRO A 149 -5.81 20.01 -21.54
C PRO A 149 -4.89 19.53 -20.42
N ILE A 150 -3.65 19.20 -20.75
CA ILE A 150 -2.59 18.87 -19.79
C ILE A 150 -1.53 19.96 -19.76
N VAL A 151 -0.70 19.98 -18.69
CA VAL A 151 0.35 21.00 -18.50
C VAL A 151 1.28 21.06 -19.71
N ASN A 152 1.78 19.93 -20.19
CA ASN A 152 2.70 19.85 -21.32
C ASN A 152 1.99 19.62 -22.67
N ASP A 153 0.80 20.17 -22.86
CA ASP A 153 -0.07 19.91 -24.03
C ASP A 153 0.58 20.27 -25.39
N THR A 154 1.50 21.22 -25.41
CA THR A 154 2.17 21.70 -26.64
C THR A 154 3.51 21.02 -26.93
N THR A 155 4.00 20.17 -26.05
CA THR A 155 5.28 19.44 -26.28
C THR A 155 5.04 18.15 -27.09
N GLY A 156 6.09 17.64 -27.75
CA GLY A 156 6.00 16.43 -28.57
C GLY A 156 5.69 15.19 -27.73
N ASP A 157 6.37 15.05 -26.59
CA ASP A 157 6.23 13.88 -25.71
C ASP A 157 4.99 13.96 -24.80
N ARG A 158 4.49 15.18 -24.53
CA ARG A 158 3.34 15.38 -23.62
C ARG A 158 3.53 14.64 -22.30
N LEU A 159 4.65 14.88 -21.62
CA LEU A 159 4.93 14.30 -20.31
C LEU A 159 3.84 14.71 -19.32
N LEU A 160 3.31 13.73 -18.58
CA LEU A 160 2.30 13.96 -17.56
C LEU A 160 2.91 14.52 -16.28
N THR A 161 2.16 15.37 -15.61
CA THR A 161 2.52 16.01 -14.34
C THR A 161 1.49 15.67 -13.26
N GLY A 162 1.84 15.93 -12.01
CA GLY A 162 0.90 15.78 -10.88
C GLY A 162 -0.26 16.78 -10.89
N ALA A 163 -0.29 17.73 -11.83
CA ALA A 163 -1.48 18.54 -12.09
C ALA A 163 -2.42 17.92 -13.14
N ASP A 164 -1.97 16.93 -13.87
CA ASP A 164 -2.76 16.26 -14.90
C ASP A 164 -3.49 15.03 -14.37
N ILE A 165 -2.77 14.21 -13.60
CA ILE A 165 -3.25 12.98 -12.96
C ILE A 165 -2.69 12.86 -11.55
N ASP A 166 -3.35 12.06 -10.73
CA ASP A 166 -2.98 11.72 -9.34
C ASP A 166 -2.84 10.19 -9.23
N PRO A 167 -1.68 9.64 -9.62
CA PRO A 167 -1.50 8.20 -9.64
C PRO A 167 -1.25 7.66 -8.23
N GLU A 168 -2.06 6.68 -7.80
CA GLU A 168 -1.97 6.11 -6.45
C GLU A 168 -1.69 4.61 -6.45
N SER A 169 -2.00 3.92 -7.53
CA SER A 169 -1.75 2.49 -7.65
C SER A 169 -1.16 2.12 -9.00
N LEU A 170 -0.32 1.08 -9.01
CA LEU A 170 0.34 0.58 -10.22
C LEU A 170 0.33 -0.95 -10.23
N GLN A 171 0.00 -1.53 -11.37
CA GLN A 171 0.11 -2.97 -11.61
C GLN A 171 0.79 -3.24 -12.94
N ARG A 172 1.53 -4.34 -13.03
CA ARG A 172 2.16 -4.78 -14.27
C ARG A 172 1.42 -5.98 -14.85
N GLY A 173 0.94 -5.86 -16.09
CA GLY A 173 0.35 -6.95 -16.82
C GLY A 173 1.39 -8.00 -17.31
N ASP A 174 0.92 -9.17 -17.69
CA ASP A 174 1.78 -10.28 -18.17
C ASP A 174 2.58 -9.93 -19.44
N ASN A 175 2.07 -8.98 -20.25
CA ASN A 175 2.73 -8.46 -21.45
C ASN A 175 3.74 -7.34 -21.14
N GLY A 176 3.88 -6.94 -19.88
CA GLY A 176 4.76 -5.87 -19.42
C GLY A 176 4.13 -4.49 -19.38
N ASP A 177 2.90 -4.33 -19.86
CA ASP A 177 2.16 -3.08 -19.79
C ASP A 177 1.86 -2.69 -18.34
N LEU A 178 1.65 -1.41 -18.12
CA LEU A 178 1.43 -0.83 -16.80
C LEU A 178 -0.02 -0.31 -16.71
N TRP A 179 -0.69 -0.71 -15.63
CA TRP A 179 -2.03 -0.28 -15.27
C TRP A 179 -1.96 0.59 -14.03
N MET A 180 -2.52 1.77 -14.11
CA MET A 180 -2.42 2.81 -13.07
C MET A 180 -3.81 3.22 -12.61
N GLY A 181 -4.03 3.30 -11.30
CA GLY A 181 -5.20 3.91 -10.71
C GLY A 181 -4.96 5.39 -10.45
N ASP A 182 -5.96 6.21 -10.71
CA ASP A 182 -5.92 7.67 -10.58
C ASP A 182 -7.05 8.18 -9.68
N GLU A 183 -6.77 9.21 -8.90
CA GLU A 183 -7.74 9.83 -8.00
C GLU A 183 -8.50 11.01 -8.61
N PHE A 184 -7.92 11.72 -9.60
CA PHE A 184 -8.56 12.89 -10.15
C PHE A 184 -9.80 12.57 -10.97
N GLY A 185 -9.86 11.39 -11.60
CA GLY A 185 -11.03 10.92 -12.32
C GLY A 185 -12.20 10.55 -11.43
N PRO A 186 -12.20 9.47 -10.67
CA PRO A 186 -11.21 8.39 -10.69
C PRO A 186 -11.22 7.59 -12.01
N TRP A 187 -10.02 7.20 -12.47
CA TRP A 187 -9.79 6.45 -13.71
C TRP A 187 -8.86 5.27 -13.52
N ILE A 188 -8.93 4.32 -14.46
CA ILE A 188 -7.83 3.39 -14.73
C ILE A 188 -7.14 3.87 -16.01
N LEU A 189 -5.80 3.95 -16.00
CA LEU A 189 -4.98 4.31 -17.17
C LEU A 189 -4.13 3.10 -17.58
N HIS A 190 -3.94 2.95 -18.90
CA HIS A 190 -3.18 1.86 -19.50
C HIS A 190 -1.98 2.41 -20.27
N PHE A 191 -0.79 2.02 -19.87
CA PHE A 191 0.48 2.44 -20.46
C PHE A 191 1.26 1.23 -20.97
N ASP A 192 2.06 1.42 -22.02
CA ASP A 192 3.07 0.45 -22.37
C ASP A 192 4.23 0.43 -21.33
N ALA A 193 5.11 -0.56 -21.45
CA ALA A 193 6.25 -0.72 -20.55
C ALA A 193 7.23 0.48 -20.53
N THR A 194 7.09 1.42 -21.48
CA THR A 194 7.92 2.64 -21.58
C THR A 194 7.21 3.89 -21.04
N GLY A 195 5.99 3.74 -20.51
CA GLY A 195 5.18 4.82 -19.96
C GLY A 195 4.40 5.63 -21.00
N ARG A 196 4.20 5.12 -22.22
CA ARG A 196 3.33 5.74 -23.22
C ARG A 196 1.89 5.31 -22.98
N LEU A 197 0.96 6.27 -22.88
CA LEU A 197 -0.46 6.00 -22.73
C LEU A 197 -1.02 5.34 -24.00
N LEU A 198 -1.67 4.19 -23.84
CA LEU A 198 -2.19 3.36 -24.94
C LEU A 198 -3.64 3.70 -25.27
N ASP A 199 -4.45 4.01 -24.25
CA ASP A 199 -5.88 4.22 -24.37
C ASP A 199 -6.31 5.53 -23.68
N ALA A 200 -7.51 6.01 -24.01
CA ALA A 200 -8.14 7.05 -23.22
C ALA A 200 -8.39 6.52 -21.78
N PRO A 201 -8.28 7.37 -20.75
CA PRO A 201 -8.57 6.95 -19.37
C PRO A 201 -9.93 6.26 -19.24
N PHE A 202 -9.96 5.07 -18.64
CA PHE A 202 -11.19 4.30 -18.42
C PHE A 202 -11.96 4.88 -17.24
N ALA A 203 -13.07 5.55 -17.52
CA ALA A 203 -13.90 6.18 -16.51
C ALA A 203 -14.60 5.15 -15.62
N THR A 204 -14.62 5.42 -14.31
CA THR A 204 -15.34 4.60 -13.34
C THR A 204 -16.83 4.53 -13.68
N PRO A 205 -17.46 3.34 -13.61
CA PRO A 205 -18.88 3.17 -13.84
C PRO A 205 -19.75 4.01 -12.91
N GLY A 206 -20.85 4.53 -13.45
CA GLY A 206 -21.74 5.45 -12.73
C GLY A 206 -21.28 6.91 -12.90
N PRO A 207 -21.88 7.86 -12.19
CA PRO A 207 -21.53 9.26 -12.29
C PRO A 207 -20.41 9.64 -11.30
N LEU A 208 -19.41 8.77 -11.08
CA LEU A 208 -18.34 9.03 -10.12
C LEU A 208 -17.32 10.00 -10.72
N MET A 209 -17.26 11.20 -10.16
CA MET A 209 -16.33 12.25 -10.53
C MET A 209 -15.80 12.94 -9.27
N SER A 210 -14.48 13.05 -9.15
CA SER A 210 -13.86 13.81 -8.08
C SER A 210 -13.97 15.33 -8.31
N SER A 211 -13.67 16.12 -7.29
CA SER A 211 -13.61 17.57 -7.43
C SER A 211 -12.49 18.05 -8.37
N SER A 212 -11.50 17.21 -8.64
CA SER A 212 -10.38 17.47 -9.56
C SER A 212 -10.66 17.02 -11.00
N ASN A 213 -11.77 16.32 -11.24
CA ASN A 213 -12.10 15.79 -12.57
C ASN A 213 -12.34 16.93 -13.57
N PRO A 214 -11.57 17.02 -14.66
CA PRO A 214 -11.69 18.10 -15.66
C PRO A 214 -13.01 18.09 -16.42
N PHE A 215 -13.73 16.96 -16.40
CA PHE A 215 -15.05 16.85 -17.06
C PHE A 215 -16.22 17.18 -16.13
N LEU A 216 -15.96 17.63 -14.89
CA LEU A 216 -17.02 17.95 -13.93
C LEU A 216 -17.96 19.07 -14.43
N GLY A 217 -17.45 20.00 -15.26
CA GLY A 217 -18.27 20.98 -15.97
C GLY A 217 -19.13 21.88 -15.07
N GLY A 218 -18.68 22.13 -13.82
CA GLY A 218 -19.42 22.91 -12.82
C GLY A 218 -20.50 22.11 -12.08
N GLN A 219 -20.60 20.81 -12.30
CA GLN A 219 -21.44 19.91 -11.50
C GLN A 219 -20.84 19.69 -10.12
N ALA A 220 -21.66 19.33 -9.14
CA ALA A 220 -21.16 18.90 -7.83
C ALA A 220 -20.40 17.56 -7.97
N PRO A 221 -19.25 17.41 -7.32
CA PRO A 221 -18.53 16.13 -7.33
C PRO A 221 -19.36 15.05 -6.64
N THR A 222 -19.24 13.83 -7.13
CA THR A 222 -19.89 12.64 -6.55
C THR A 222 -18.89 11.74 -5.80
N GLN A 223 -17.59 11.98 -6.03
CA GLN A 223 -16.48 11.42 -5.25
C GLN A 223 -15.73 12.57 -4.56
N PRO A 224 -15.37 12.46 -3.29
CA PRO A 224 -14.47 13.44 -2.66
C PRO A 224 -13.14 13.53 -3.40
N GLY A 225 -12.49 14.68 -3.38
CA GLY A 225 -11.12 14.83 -3.87
C GLY A 225 -10.16 13.96 -3.05
N SER A 226 -9.13 13.42 -3.68
CA SER A 226 -8.17 12.50 -3.07
C SER A 226 -8.84 11.34 -2.32
N ARG A 227 -9.76 10.65 -3.01
CA ARG A 227 -10.49 9.46 -2.52
C ARG A 227 -10.86 8.52 -3.67
N GLY A 228 -10.08 8.55 -4.75
CA GLY A 228 -10.28 7.74 -5.94
C GLY A 228 -9.67 6.35 -5.85
N TYR A 229 -8.97 5.93 -6.92
CA TYR A 229 -8.34 4.59 -6.99
C TYR A 229 -6.97 4.57 -6.33
N GLU A 230 -6.95 4.59 -5.02
CA GLU A 230 -5.79 4.41 -4.17
C GLU A 230 -5.22 3.00 -4.29
N ALA A 231 -6.08 1.99 -4.22
CA ALA A 231 -5.68 0.60 -4.16
C ALA A 231 -6.04 -0.15 -5.44
N MET A 232 -5.09 -0.88 -6.00
CA MET A 232 -5.35 -1.74 -7.15
C MET A 232 -4.52 -3.03 -7.09
N ALA A 233 -5.16 -4.16 -7.36
CA ALA A 233 -4.51 -5.46 -7.48
C ALA A 233 -4.77 -6.08 -8.85
N ILE A 234 -3.77 -6.77 -9.41
CA ILE A 234 -3.95 -7.61 -10.58
C ILE A 234 -4.05 -9.08 -10.16
N SER A 235 -4.98 -9.82 -10.73
CA SER A 235 -5.07 -11.26 -10.48
C SER A 235 -3.78 -11.98 -10.91
N PRO A 236 -3.42 -13.11 -10.28
CA PRO A 236 -2.20 -13.87 -10.66
C PRO A 236 -2.18 -14.36 -12.10
N SER A 237 -3.31 -14.35 -12.79
CA SER A 237 -3.42 -14.66 -14.21
C SER A 237 -3.26 -13.45 -15.13
N GLY A 238 -3.02 -12.25 -14.59
CA GLY A 238 -2.93 -11.02 -15.36
C GLY A 238 -4.25 -10.51 -15.97
N GLY A 239 -5.34 -11.29 -15.88
CA GLY A 239 -6.56 -11.03 -16.66
C GLY A 239 -7.59 -10.11 -15.99
N THR A 240 -7.43 -9.80 -14.71
CA THR A 240 -8.42 -9.03 -13.94
C THR A 240 -7.73 -8.03 -13.02
N LEU A 241 -8.18 -6.78 -13.05
CA LEU A 241 -7.83 -5.79 -12.04
C LEU A 241 -8.99 -5.65 -11.04
N TYR A 242 -8.61 -5.53 -9.79
CA TYR A 242 -9.49 -5.12 -8.69
C TYR A 242 -9.07 -3.71 -8.30
N ALA A 243 -9.96 -2.72 -8.43
CA ALA A 243 -9.66 -1.32 -8.14
C ALA A 243 -10.59 -0.82 -7.03
N ALA A 244 -10.03 -0.36 -5.92
CA ALA A 244 -10.80 0.10 -4.77
C ALA A 244 -10.72 1.62 -4.61
N LEU A 245 -11.87 2.22 -4.28
CA LEU A 245 -11.90 3.61 -3.86
C LEU A 245 -11.31 3.73 -2.45
N GLU A 246 -10.47 4.73 -2.23
CA GLU A 246 -9.87 5.03 -0.92
C GLU A 246 -10.96 5.37 0.12
N GLY A 247 -11.88 6.22 -0.26
CA GLY A 247 -12.94 6.74 0.60
C GLY A 247 -14.35 6.40 0.15
N ALA A 248 -15.31 6.71 1.02
CA ALA A 248 -16.73 6.65 0.68
C ALA A 248 -17.10 7.70 -0.38
N THR A 249 -18.09 7.42 -1.21
CA THR A 249 -18.64 8.40 -2.14
C THR A 249 -19.34 9.54 -1.41
N VAL A 250 -19.54 10.67 -2.08
CA VAL A 250 -20.29 11.82 -1.49
C VAL A 250 -21.69 11.40 -1.04
N ALA A 251 -22.35 10.53 -1.79
CA ALA A 251 -23.69 10.02 -1.44
C ALA A 251 -23.69 9.13 -0.19
N GLU A 252 -22.61 8.40 0.07
CA GLU A 252 -22.45 7.57 1.26
C GLU A 252 -22.03 8.37 2.50
N GLY A 253 -21.44 9.55 2.31
CA GLY A 253 -21.05 10.44 3.40
C GLY A 253 -20.03 9.81 4.35
N THR A 254 -20.40 9.65 5.63
CA THR A 254 -19.54 9.04 6.67
C THR A 254 -19.69 7.51 6.77
N SER A 255 -19.89 6.83 5.63
CA SER A 255 -20.00 5.37 5.57
C SER A 255 -18.66 4.68 5.79
N THR A 256 -18.71 3.46 6.32
CA THR A 256 -17.57 2.53 6.38
C THR A 256 -17.40 1.73 5.07
N HIS A 257 -18.28 1.87 4.11
CA HIS A 257 -18.22 1.11 2.85
C HIS A 257 -17.23 1.74 1.88
N ARG A 258 -16.45 0.88 1.21
CA ARG A 258 -15.57 1.21 0.10
C ARG A 258 -15.89 0.30 -1.06
N ILE A 259 -15.97 0.85 -2.25
CA ILE A 259 -16.33 0.09 -3.44
C ILE A 259 -15.06 -0.48 -4.07
N VAL A 260 -15.08 -1.78 -4.35
CA VAL A 260 -14.05 -2.48 -5.13
C VAL A 260 -14.67 -2.85 -6.47
N PHE A 261 -14.12 -2.33 -7.56
CA PHE A 261 -14.56 -2.61 -8.92
C PHE A 261 -13.72 -3.72 -9.55
N GLU A 262 -14.36 -4.54 -10.40
CA GLU A 262 -13.67 -5.50 -11.26
C GLU A 262 -13.53 -4.93 -12.67
N PHE A 263 -12.29 -4.99 -13.19
CA PHE A 263 -11.98 -4.58 -14.56
C PHE A 263 -11.31 -5.75 -15.31
N SER A 264 -11.78 -6.05 -16.50
CA SER A 264 -11.20 -7.05 -17.40
C SER A 264 -10.04 -6.43 -18.18
N VAL A 265 -8.82 -6.91 -17.95
CA VAL A 265 -7.63 -6.49 -18.70
C VAL A 265 -7.77 -6.82 -20.17
N ARG A 266 -8.31 -8.01 -20.49
CA ARG A 266 -8.50 -8.47 -21.86
C ARG A 266 -9.51 -7.65 -22.65
N ASP A 267 -10.64 -7.30 -22.01
CA ASP A 267 -11.75 -6.60 -22.67
C ASP A 267 -11.62 -5.08 -22.52
N GLU A 268 -10.63 -4.63 -21.76
CA GLU A 268 -10.33 -3.23 -21.43
C GLU A 268 -11.58 -2.49 -20.94
N ALA A 269 -12.31 -3.14 -20.04
CA ALA A 269 -13.59 -2.63 -19.55
C ALA A 269 -13.91 -3.11 -18.13
N PHE A 270 -14.65 -2.28 -17.40
CA PHE A 270 -15.29 -2.71 -16.16
C PHE A 270 -16.32 -3.80 -16.45
N THR A 271 -16.26 -4.91 -15.68
CA THR A 271 -17.15 -6.06 -15.87
C THR A 271 -18.57 -5.82 -15.36
N GLY A 272 -18.75 -4.77 -14.57
CA GLY A 272 -19.98 -4.48 -13.83
C GLY A 272 -20.06 -5.22 -12.48
N ARG A 273 -19.10 -6.09 -12.15
CA ARG A 273 -19.01 -6.71 -10.83
C ARG A 273 -18.37 -5.75 -9.85
N VAL A 274 -18.96 -5.66 -8.67
CA VAL A 274 -18.46 -4.83 -7.56
C VAL A 274 -18.57 -5.59 -6.24
N TRP A 275 -17.70 -5.22 -5.30
CA TRP A 275 -17.77 -5.68 -3.91
C TRP A 275 -17.80 -4.48 -2.99
N SER A 276 -18.33 -4.68 -1.79
CA SER A 276 -18.22 -3.74 -0.67
C SER A 276 -17.12 -4.22 0.27
N TYR A 277 -16.09 -3.41 0.45
CA TYR A 277 -15.15 -3.55 1.57
C TYR A 277 -15.64 -2.66 2.71
N ARG A 278 -15.60 -3.15 3.95
CA ARG A 278 -16.00 -2.39 5.12
C ARG A 278 -14.80 -2.06 5.99
N THR A 279 -14.50 -0.75 6.14
CA THR A 279 -13.48 -0.24 7.06
C THR A 279 -13.95 -0.34 8.51
N GLU A 280 -13.00 -0.37 9.47
CA GLU A 280 -13.34 -0.44 10.90
C GLU A 280 -14.00 0.86 11.40
N GLN A 281 -13.63 1.99 10.81
CA GLN A 281 -14.22 3.29 11.13
C GLN A 281 -14.54 4.06 9.84
N PRO A 282 -15.50 4.99 9.85
CA PRO A 282 -15.83 5.81 8.68
C PRO A 282 -14.66 6.62 8.12
N GLY A 283 -13.77 7.09 9.00
CA GLY A 283 -12.57 7.86 8.63
C GLY A 283 -11.38 7.03 8.18
N HIS A 284 -11.48 5.68 8.20
CA HIS A 284 -10.40 4.83 7.69
C HIS A 284 -10.43 4.72 6.17
N LEU A 285 -9.28 4.51 5.61
CA LEU A 285 -8.97 4.55 4.19
C LEU A 285 -8.45 3.19 3.74
N VAL A 286 -8.76 2.80 2.52
CA VAL A 286 -8.14 1.64 1.84
C VAL A 286 -6.96 2.19 1.05
N ALA A 287 -5.75 1.81 1.44
CA ALA A 287 -4.54 2.46 0.98
C ALA A 287 -3.82 1.70 -0.14
N ASP A 288 -3.77 0.38 -0.11
CA ASP A 288 -3.29 -0.45 -1.22
C ASP A 288 -3.76 -1.88 -1.05
N MET A 289 -3.66 -2.66 -2.14
CA MET A 289 -4.01 -4.08 -2.13
C MET A 289 -3.21 -4.89 -3.13
N TRP A 290 -3.05 -6.19 -2.83
CA TRP A 290 -2.39 -7.16 -3.69
C TRP A 290 -3.17 -8.47 -3.76
N ALA A 291 -3.25 -9.08 -4.94
CA ALA A 291 -3.88 -10.39 -5.08
C ALA A 291 -2.87 -11.51 -4.76
N VAL A 292 -3.06 -12.18 -3.62
CA VAL A 292 -2.24 -13.30 -3.17
C VAL A 292 -2.50 -14.54 -4.03
N ASP A 293 -3.77 -14.76 -4.33
CA ASP A 293 -4.25 -15.77 -5.25
C ASP A 293 -5.52 -15.29 -5.98
N ARG A 294 -6.18 -16.17 -6.72
CA ARG A 294 -7.40 -15.81 -7.48
C ARG A 294 -8.61 -15.41 -6.63
N HIS A 295 -8.54 -15.58 -5.32
CA HIS A 295 -9.66 -15.37 -4.40
C HIS A 295 -9.34 -14.51 -3.20
N HIS A 296 -8.06 -14.35 -2.89
CA HIS A 296 -7.64 -13.61 -1.70
C HIS A 296 -6.83 -12.37 -2.09
N LEU A 297 -7.21 -11.26 -1.49
CA LEU A 297 -6.45 -10.03 -1.50
C LEU A 297 -5.83 -9.78 -0.13
N VAL A 298 -4.65 -9.21 -0.08
CA VAL A 298 -4.18 -8.46 1.09
C VAL A 298 -4.51 -7.00 0.88
N VAL A 299 -4.99 -6.32 1.91
CA VAL A 299 -5.48 -4.94 1.84
C VAL A 299 -4.93 -4.15 3.01
N ILE A 300 -4.32 -3.00 2.75
CA ILE A 300 -3.96 -2.04 3.80
C ILE A 300 -5.19 -1.17 4.11
N GLU A 301 -5.55 -1.09 5.39
CA GLU A 301 -6.53 -0.15 5.91
C GLU A 301 -5.85 0.73 6.96
N ARG A 302 -5.97 2.06 6.82
CA ARG A 302 -5.28 3.03 7.67
C ARG A 302 -6.19 4.15 8.17
N ASP A 303 -5.79 4.79 9.27
CA ASP A 303 -6.24 6.13 9.62
C ASP A 303 -5.46 7.20 8.82
N ALA A 304 -5.83 8.46 8.97
CA ALA A 304 -5.13 9.62 8.40
C ALA A 304 -4.15 10.27 9.42
N GLY A 305 -3.73 9.53 10.44
CA GLY A 305 -2.77 9.99 11.43
C GLY A 305 -1.33 9.94 10.92
N ARG A 306 -0.44 10.72 11.53
CA ARG A 306 1.01 10.69 11.26
C ARG A 306 1.82 10.78 12.56
N GLY A 307 3.05 10.35 12.54
CA GLY A 307 3.88 10.25 13.74
C GLY A 307 3.23 9.32 14.78
N LEU A 308 3.21 9.73 16.02
CA LEU A 308 2.57 8.96 17.09
C LEU A 308 1.03 9.00 17.06
N ALA A 309 0.43 9.88 16.25
CA ALA A 309 -1.02 9.91 16.03
C ALA A 309 -1.48 8.89 14.98
N ALA A 310 -0.58 8.25 14.26
CA ALA A 310 -0.84 7.09 13.42
C ALA A 310 -1.14 5.88 14.30
N THR A 311 -2.41 5.59 14.58
CA THR A 311 -2.83 4.62 15.60
C THR A 311 -3.53 3.40 15.04
N PHE A 312 -3.99 3.47 13.78
CA PHE A 312 -4.65 2.36 13.10
C PHE A 312 -4.06 2.17 11.70
N ARG A 313 -3.35 1.05 11.52
CA ARG A 313 -2.73 0.66 10.24
C ARG A 313 -2.66 -0.86 10.19
N ASN A 314 -3.61 -1.47 9.50
CA ASN A 314 -3.77 -2.90 9.48
C ASN A 314 -3.66 -3.46 8.06
N VAL A 315 -3.05 -4.63 7.94
CA VAL A 315 -3.16 -5.46 6.74
C VAL A 315 -4.18 -6.55 7.01
N TYR A 316 -5.17 -6.65 6.14
CA TYR A 316 -6.19 -7.71 6.19
C TYR A 316 -6.04 -8.66 5.01
N VAL A 317 -6.31 -9.95 5.25
CA VAL A 317 -6.61 -10.92 4.18
C VAL A 317 -8.10 -10.87 3.93
N VAL A 318 -8.49 -10.71 2.67
CA VAL A 318 -9.88 -10.58 2.22
C VAL A 318 -10.23 -11.72 1.26
N ASP A 319 -11.36 -12.40 1.48
CA ASP A 319 -11.86 -13.47 0.58
C ASP A 319 -12.96 -12.93 -0.34
N LEU A 320 -12.68 -12.81 -1.62
CA LEU A 320 -13.60 -12.32 -2.66
C LEU A 320 -14.87 -13.18 -2.86
N ARG A 321 -14.89 -14.40 -2.31
CA ARG A 321 -16.02 -15.34 -2.41
C ARG A 321 -16.98 -15.22 -1.23
N ARG A 322 -16.58 -14.51 -0.17
CA ARG A 322 -17.32 -14.49 1.10
C ARG A 322 -17.72 -13.07 1.46
N VAL A 323 -19.00 -12.92 1.71
CA VAL A 323 -19.56 -11.68 2.26
C VAL A 323 -20.20 -11.95 3.61
N ASP A 324 -20.18 -10.97 4.48
CA ASP A 324 -20.87 -11.00 5.76
C ASP A 324 -22.40 -10.78 5.58
N ALA A 325 -23.14 -10.78 6.68
CA ALA A 325 -24.59 -10.54 6.66
C ALA A 325 -24.96 -9.13 6.16
N GLY A 326 -24.03 -8.19 6.16
CA GLY A 326 -24.19 -6.83 5.64
C GLY A 326 -23.82 -6.69 4.17
N GLY A 327 -23.37 -7.77 3.51
CA GLY A 327 -22.95 -7.77 2.10
C GLY A 327 -21.52 -7.29 1.87
N SER A 328 -20.75 -7.06 2.93
CA SER A 328 -19.33 -6.67 2.82
C SER A 328 -18.42 -7.88 2.80
N LEU A 329 -17.28 -7.78 2.10
CA LEU A 329 -16.25 -8.80 2.04
C LEU A 329 -15.78 -9.20 3.45
N VAL A 330 -15.62 -10.50 3.67
CA VAL A 330 -15.06 -11.03 4.93
C VAL A 330 -13.56 -10.79 4.92
N LYS A 331 -13.06 -10.18 5.99
CA LYS A 331 -11.63 -9.88 6.17
C LYS A 331 -11.11 -10.46 7.49
N THR A 332 -9.84 -10.83 7.52
CA THR A 332 -9.13 -11.33 8.71
C THR A 332 -7.85 -10.53 8.88
N LEU A 333 -7.56 -10.07 10.09
CA LEU A 333 -6.33 -9.34 10.40
C LEU A 333 -5.12 -10.24 10.17
N ALA A 334 -4.17 -9.75 9.38
CA ALA A 334 -2.89 -10.41 9.12
C ALA A 334 -1.75 -9.79 9.94
N VAL A 335 -1.68 -8.46 10.01
CA VAL A 335 -0.70 -7.73 10.83
C VAL A 335 -1.19 -6.33 11.18
N ASP A 336 -0.90 -5.90 12.41
CA ASP A 336 -1.04 -4.51 12.86
C ASP A 336 0.28 -3.77 12.63
N LEU A 337 0.31 -2.86 11.65
CA LEU A 337 1.50 -2.07 11.32
C LEU A 337 1.77 -0.94 12.33
N ALA A 338 0.84 -0.66 13.24
CA ALA A 338 1.05 0.28 14.33
C ALA A 338 1.76 -0.37 15.55
N ALA A 339 2.00 -1.69 15.53
CA ALA A 339 2.63 -2.41 16.64
C ALA A 339 3.33 -3.70 16.15
N ILE A 340 4.29 -3.57 15.23
CA ILE A 340 5.03 -4.72 14.67
C ILE A 340 6.12 -5.14 15.67
N PRO A 341 6.17 -6.39 16.14
CA PRO A 341 7.31 -6.89 16.93
C PRO A 341 8.63 -6.72 16.17
N ASP A 342 9.63 -6.14 16.82
CA ASP A 342 10.99 -5.94 16.29
C ASP A 342 12.04 -6.51 17.27
N PRO A 343 12.00 -7.83 17.57
CA PRO A 343 12.88 -8.44 18.57
C PRO A 343 14.36 -8.35 18.20
N ASP A 344 14.68 -8.20 16.93
CA ASP A 344 16.05 -8.07 16.43
C ASP A 344 16.49 -6.60 16.34
N LEU A 345 15.66 -5.65 16.76
CA LEU A 345 15.89 -4.19 16.71
C LEU A 345 16.36 -3.73 15.33
N VAL A 346 15.75 -4.26 14.28
CA VAL A 346 16.06 -3.93 12.88
C VAL A 346 15.82 -2.44 12.61
N SER A 347 14.86 -1.83 13.31
CA SER A 347 14.55 -0.42 13.17
C SER A 347 15.59 0.54 13.75
N LEU A 348 16.48 0.08 14.64
CA LEU A 348 17.49 0.91 15.30
C LEU A 348 18.87 0.79 14.65
N PRO A 349 19.76 1.80 14.79
CA PRO A 349 19.52 3.10 15.44
C PRO A 349 18.59 4.00 14.61
N GLU A 350 18.10 5.08 15.25
CA GLU A 350 17.44 6.18 14.54
C GLU A 350 18.34 6.77 13.44
N ILE A 351 17.73 7.23 12.35
CA ILE A 351 18.47 7.91 11.26
C ILE A 351 18.61 9.39 11.60
N HIS A 352 17.52 10.00 12.06
CA HIS A 352 17.50 11.38 12.50
C HIS A 352 17.18 11.46 13.99
N ALA A 353 17.90 12.32 14.70
CA ALA A 353 17.63 12.55 16.13
C ALA A 353 16.20 13.00 16.34
N GLY A 354 15.46 12.27 17.15
CA GLY A 354 14.05 12.55 17.44
C GLY A 354 13.06 11.73 16.61
N ASP A 355 13.53 10.77 15.81
CA ASP A 355 12.65 9.80 15.14
C ASP A 355 11.82 9.02 16.17
N VAL A 356 10.52 8.88 15.89
CA VAL A 356 9.57 8.19 16.78
C VAL A 356 9.11 6.85 16.19
N GLY A 357 8.62 5.95 17.06
CA GLY A 357 8.05 4.66 16.64
C GLY A 357 9.07 3.60 16.24
N LEU A 358 10.35 3.78 16.62
CA LEU A 358 11.42 2.80 16.45
C LEU A 358 11.53 1.90 17.70
N GLY A 359 12.18 0.75 17.55
CA GLY A 359 12.36 -0.24 18.61
C GLY A 359 11.27 -1.30 18.62
N ASP A 360 11.12 -2.02 19.74
CA ASP A 360 10.14 -3.09 19.89
C ASP A 360 8.98 -2.65 20.81
N PRO A 361 7.74 -2.53 20.32
CA PRO A 361 7.35 -2.71 18.92
C PRO A 361 7.74 -1.55 18.00
N PHE A 362 8.00 -1.87 16.73
CA PHE A 362 8.14 -0.89 15.66
C PHE A 362 6.76 -0.40 15.21
N ARG A 363 6.67 0.87 14.82
CA ARG A 363 5.44 1.48 14.28
C ARG A 363 5.69 2.10 12.92
N VAL A 364 4.79 1.86 11.98
CA VAL A 364 4.70 2.66 10.76
C VAL A 364 4.07 4.01 11.12
N THR A 365 4.80 5.09 10.92
CA THR A 365 4.43 6.44 11.39
C THR A 365 4.26 7.46 10.27
N CYS A 366 4.52 7.10 9.00
CA CYS A 366 4.19 7.97 7.86
C CYS A 366 2.68 8.25 7.84
N GLU A 367 2.27 9.35 7.25
CA GLU A 367 0.84 9.65 7.05
C GLU A 367 0.21 8.61 6.14
N SER A 368 0.87 8.32 5.05
CA SER A 368 0.43 7.50 3.94
C SER A 368 1.25 6.22 3.84
N VAL A 369 0.76 5.11 4.41
CA VAL A 369 1.26 3.76 4.15
C VAL A 369 0.45 3.18 3.00
N GLU A 370 1.02 3.16 1.80
CA GLU A 370 0.27 3.04 0.55
C GLU A 370 0.82 2.01 -0.44
N ALA A 371 1.91 1.33 -0.12
CA ALA A 371 2.41 0.29 -1.02
C ALA A 371 2.48 -1.06 -0.32
N ILE A 372 1.98 -2.12 -0.98
CA ILE A 372 2.08 -3.50 -0.51
C ILE A 372 2.49 -4.43 -1.64
N HIS A 373 3.53 -5.23 -1.41
CA HIS A 373 4.02 -6.20 -2.39
C HIS A 373 4.53 -7.48 -1.70
N PRO A 374 4.09 -8.69 -2.09
CA PRO A 374 4.66 -9.93 -1.56
C PRO A 374 6.12 -10.13 -2.02
N VAL A 375 7.02 -10.43 -1.07
CA VAL A 375 8.46 -10.63 -1.33
C VAL A 375 8.93 -12.05 -0.97
N GLY A 376 8.13 -13.02 -1.27
CA GLY A 376 8.34 -14.45 -0.98
C GLY A 376 7.27 -15.00 -0.04
N MET A 377 7.39 -16.27 0.34
CA MET A 377 6.39 -16.90 1.22
C MET A 377 6.32 -16.18 2.57
N GLY A 378 5.12 -15.82 2.98
CA GLY A 378 4.86 -15.23 4.29
C GLY A 378 5.54 -13.87 4.53
N LYS A 379 5.89 -13.10 3.49
CA LYS A 379 6.53 -11.78 3.66
C LYS A 379 5.88 -10.74 2.78
N LEU A 380 5.66 -9.58 3.36
CA LEU A 380 5.17 -8.40 2.68
C LEU A 380 6.21 -7.27 2.74
N LEU A 381 6.47 -6.67 1.60
CA LEU A 381 7.07 -5.35 1.48
C LEU A 381 5.95 -4.32 1.66
N ILE A 382 6.15 -3.41 2.58
CA ILE A 382 5.23 -2.30 2.87
C ILE A 382 6.00 -1.00 2.64
N GLY A 383 5.40 -0.07 1.93
CA GLY A 383 5.98 1.23 1.61
C GLY A 383 5.17 2.40 2.14
N CYS A 384 5.88 3.47 2.44
CA CYS A 384 5.31 4.76 2.82
C CYS A 384 5.46 5.76 1.69
N ASP A 385 4.38 6.44 1.33
CA ASP A 385 4.50 7.76 0.76
C ASP A 385 4.88 8.76 1.87
N ASN A 386 5.89 9.58 1.61
CA ASN A 386 6.39 10.56 2.58
C ASN A 386 5.60 11.88 2.53
N ASN A 387 4.63 12.01 1.61
CA ASN A 387 3.85 13.24 1.42
C ASN A 387 4.72 14.49 1.40
N LEU A 388 5.79 14.47 0.61
CA LEU A 388 6.82 15.53 0.59
C LEU A 388 6.20 16.93 0.41
N PRO A 389 6.48 17.90 1.30
CA PRO A 389 7.48 17.91 2.38
C PRO A 389 6.90 17.71 3.80
N ASN A 390 5.89 16.88 3.99
CA ASN A 390 5.29 16.67 5.31
C ASN A 390 6.27 15.94 6.26
N SER A 391 6.02 16.06 7.54
CA SER A 391 6.72 15.34 8.60
C SER A 391 5.88 14.16 9.07
N GLY A 392 6.52 13.07 9.50
CA GLY A 392 5.84 11.87 10.01
C GLY A 392 6.65 11.18 11.10
N ARG A 393 7.60 10.32 10.76
CA ARG A 393 8.47 9.64 11.73
C ARG A 393 9.25 10.64 12.58
N ASN A 394 9.77 11.68 11.95
CA ASN A 394 10.35 12.79 12.70
C ASN A 394 9.39 14.00 12.65
N PRO A 395 8.95 14.52 13.81
CA PRO A 395 7.98 15.63 13.81
C PRO A 395 8.59 16.97 13.38
N ALA A 396 9.91 17.08 13.24
CA ALA A 396 10.61 18.36 12.99
C ALA A 396 11.13 18.51 11.55
N ILE A 397 11.22 17.43 10.77
CA ILE A 397 11.75 17.41 9.41
C ILE A 397 10.81 16.68 8.47
N ALA A 398 11.00 16.86 7.17
CA ALA A 398 10.30 16.09 6.15
C ALA A 398 10.56 14.58 6.33
N ASP A 399 9.53 13.79 6.12
CA ASP A 399 9.61 12.34 6.27
C ASP A 399 10.45 11.73 5.14
N ASP A 400 11.32 10.79 5.50
CA ASP A 400 12.00 9.97 4.52
C ASP A 400 11.02 8.92 3.94
N THR A 401 11.25 8.49 2.71
CA THR A 401 10.52 7.36 2.15
C THR A 401 11.00 6.07 2.80
N GLU A 402 10.11 5.32 3.42
CA GLU A 402 10.45 4.11 4.16
C GLU A 402 9.86 2.86 3.53
N LEU A 403 10.69 1.83 3.34
CA LEU A 403 10.29 0.49 2.94
C LEU A 403 10.62 -0.50 4.07
N ILE A 404 9.64 -1.30 4.46
CA ILE A 404 9.83 -2.36 5.45
C ILE A 404 9.45 -3.72 4.89
N VAL A 405 10.08 -4.75 5.39
CA VAL A 405 9.68 -6.15 5.16
C VAL A 405 9.16 -6.73 6.46
N VAL A 406 7.92 -7.18 6.43
CA VAL A 406 7.25 -7.82 7.56
C VAL A 406 7.06 -9.31 7.25
N LYS A 407 7.49 -10.19 8.14
CA LYS A 407 7.10 -11.60 8.10
C LYS A 407 5.67 -11.72 8.63
N VAL A 408 4.79 -12.37 7.87
CA VAL A 408 3.36 -12.52 8.17
C VAL A 408 3.00 -14.00 8.02
N PRO A 409 3.05 -14.80 9.10
CA PRO A 409 2.82 -16.25 9.04
C PRO A 409 1.47 -16.65 8.46
N ALA A 410 0.44 -15.81 8.63
CA ALA A 410 -0.90 -16.04 8.05
C ALA A 410 -0.90 -16.12 6.50
N LEU A 411 0.23 -15.81 5.84
CA LEU A 411 0.42 -15.86 4.38
C LEU A 411 1.41 -16.94 3.94
N GLU A 412 1.80 -17.86 4.82
CA GLU A 412 2.68 -19.00 4.53
C GLU A 412 1.96 -20.18 3.87
#